data_787f792c983cd7f8b00b9f0d72253be9
#
_entry.id   787f792c983cd7f8b00b9f0d72253be9
#
_cell.length_a   1.000
_cell.length_b   1.000
_cell.length_c   1.000
_cell.angle_alpha   90.00
_cell.angle_beta   90.00
_cell.angle_gamma   90.00
#
_symmetry.space_group_name_H-M   'P 1'
#
loop_
_entity.id
_entity.type
_entity.pdbx_description
1 polymer ?
#
loop_
_entity_poly.entity_id
_entity_poly.type
_entity_poly.pdbx_seq_one_letter_code
_entity_poly.pdbx_strand_id
1 'polypeptide(L)'
;MGIFSKPEVIILKESNSAKEYLELLEELLPKASEEIKSKIEKEIIIIKAGIAGENNILFELKNSNMDMYVLQDIYIETEDGRGAQIDFIVITEKITFFIECKNLVGNIDVDSKGNFVRTVTYGRKKYKEGIYSPITQNERHMEIVKESKLENRNLLAGMIVKKSFHSLNRSLVVLANPKTVLNDRYAKKEVKEKVIRADQLITTIKKIVAESRMPSLSKKEMKEFAESFLKKNQENRKNYIEKYEELTK
;
A
#
# COMPACT_ATOMS: atom_id res chain seq x y z
N MET A 1 24.82 -19.52 25.86
CA MET A 1 24.43 -19.64 24.43
C MET A 1 23.07 -18.99 24.26
N GLY A 2 23.02 -17.78 23.71
CA GLY A 2 21.77 -17.11 23.45
C GLY A 2 21.02 -17.86 22.35
N ILE A 3 19.80 -18.30 22.68
CA ILE A 3 18.90 -18.87 21.69
C ILE A 3 18.51 -17.71 20.75
N PHE A 4 19.15 -17.62 19.60
CA PHE A 4 18.71 -16.72 18.54
C PHE A 4 17.34 -17.22 18.08
N SER A 5 16.26 -16.55 18.49
CA SER A 5 14.94 -16.84 17.93
C SER A 5 14.99 -16.62 16.42
N LYS A 6 14.37 -17.51 15.66
CA LYS A 6 14.24 -17.31 14.22
C LYS A 6 13.51 -16.00 13.96
N PRO A 7 13.91 -15.23 12.93
CA PRO A 7 13.16 -14.06 12.51
C PRO A 7 11.69 -14.41 12.24
N GLU A 8 10.79 -13.52 12.64
CA GLU A 8 9.35 -13.75 12.60
C GLU A 8 8.62 -12.58 11.95
N VAL A 9 7.69 -12.89 11.06
CA VAL A 9 6.76 -11.93 10.47
C VAL A 9 5.42 -12.06 11.15
N ILE A 10 5.00 -11.01 11.86
CA ILE A 10 3.74 -10.98 12.60
C ILE A 10 2.74 -10.09 11.85
N ILE A 11 1.66 -10.70 11.36
CA ILE A 11 0.55 -9.97 10.74
C ILE A 11 -0.40 -9.55 11.86
N LEU A 12 -0.45 -8.25 12.17
CA LEU A 12 -1.32 -7.71 13.21
C LEU A 12 -2.72 -7.36 12.69
N LYS A 13 -2.86 -7.07 11.40
CA LYS A 13 -4.14 -6.85 10.74
C LYS A 13 -4.06 -7.35 9.31
N GLU A 14 -5.03 -8.16 8.93
CA GLU A 14 -5.24 -8.60 7.55
C GLU A 14 -6.20 -7.66 6.81
N SER A 15 -6.17 -7.67 5.47
CA SER A 15 -7.11 -6.94 4.64
C SER A 15 -8.44 -7.68 4.56
N ASN A 16 -9.53 -6.98 4.87
CA ASN A 16 -10.89 -7.51 4.75
C ASN A 16 -11.79 -6.63 3.86
N SER A 17 -11.56 -5.32 3.80
CA SER A 17 -12.47 -4.39 3.12
C SER A 17 -12.69 -4.72 1.64
N ALA A 18 -11.64 -5.11 0.91
CA ALA A 18 -11.76 -5.50 -0.49
C ALA A 18 -12.53 -6.82 -0.68
N LYS A 19 -12.41 -7.76 0.26
CA LYS A 19 -13.16 -9.03 0.22
C LYS A 19 -14.64 -8.82 0.53
N GLU A 20 -14.94 -8.04 1.57
CA GLU A 20 -16.29 -7.67 1.93
C GLU A 20 -17.00 -6.94 0.77
N TYR A 21 -16.30 -6.00 0.13
CA TYR A 21 -16.82 -5.30 -1.03
C TYR A 21 -17.05 -6.25 -2.23
N LEU A 22 -16.15 -7.20 -2.46
CA LEU A 22 -16.31 -8.21 -3.50
C LEU A 22 -17.56 -9.07 -3.26
N GLU A 23 -17.76 -9.56 -2.04
CA GLU A 23 -18.93 -10.36 -1.65
C GLU A 23 -20.24 -9.59 -1.92
N LEU A 24 -20.28 -8.32 -1.52
CA LEU A 24 -21.44 -7.47 -1.77
C LEU A 24 -21.72 -7.25 -3.28
N LEU A 25 -20.69 -7.09 -4.10
CA LEU A 25 -20.87 -6.98 -5.56
C LEU A 25 -21.37 -8.30 -6.17
N GLU A 26 -20.86 -9.43 -5.69
CA GLU A 26 -21.30 -10.75 -6.14
C GLU A 26 -22.76 -11.04 -5.75
N GLU A 27 -23.24 -10.53 -4.60
CA GLU A 27 -24.64 -10.58 -4.18
C GLU A 27 -25.57 -9.67 -5.00
N LEU A 28 -25.09 -8.51 -5.45
CA LEU A 28 -25.85 -7.57 -6.26
C LEU A 28 -25.93 -7.98 -7.73
N LEU A 29 -24.91 -8.66 -8.24
CA LEU A 29 -24.79 -9.00 -9.66
C LEU A 29 -26.04 -9.71 -10.24
N PRO A 30 -26.65 -10.72 -9.60
CA PRO A 30 -27.84 -11.39 -10.14
C PRO A 30 -29.10 -10.52 -10.12
N LYS A 31 -29.12 -9.47 -9.32
CA LYS A 31 -30.27 -8.56 -9.14
C LYS A 31 -30.23 -7.36 -10.10
N ALA A 32 -29.09 -7.11 -10.74
CA ALA A 32 -28.85 -5.93 -11.56
C ALA A 32 -29.40 -6.08 -12.98
N SER A 33 -29.77 -4.97 -13.62
CA SER A 33 -30.08 -4.93 -15.07
C SER A 33 -28.81 -5.23 -15.90
N GLU A 34 -28.98 -5.62 -17.18
CA GLU A 34 -27.85 -6.00 -18.03
C GLU A 34 -26.78 -4.90 -18.18
N GLU A 35 -27.22 -3.63 -18.22
CA GLU A 35 -26.28 -2.49 -18.27
C GLU A 35 -25.43 -2.40 -16.99
N ILE A 36 -26.07 -2.60 -15.83
CA ILE A 36 -25.42 -2.51 -14.52
C ILE A 36 -24.56 -3.75 -14.26
N LYS A 37 -25.01 -4.95 -14.66
CA LYS A 37 -24.22 -6.18 -14.59
C LYS A 37 -22.84 -5.99 -15.22
N SER A 38 -22.77 -5.43 -16.43
CA SER A 38 -21.49 -5.19 -17.11
C SER A 38 -20.56 -4.26 -16.31
N LYS A 39 -21.11 -3.29 -15.57
CA LYS A 39 -20.30 -2.40 -14.69
C LYS A 39 -19.82 -3.14 -13.46
N ILE A 40 -20.70 -3.91 -12.79
CA ILE A 40 -20.37 -4.71 -11.62
C ILE A 40 -19.30 -5.77 -11.96
N GLU A 41 -19.47 -6.48 -13.08
CA GLU A 41 -18.48 -7.49 -13.53
C GLU A 41 -17.08 -6.89 -13.75
N LYS A 42 -17.00 -5.71 -14.34
CA LYS A 42 -15.72 -5.00 -14.52
C LYS A 42 -15.10 -4.63 -13.17
N GLU A 43 -15.91 -4.18 -12.22
CA GLU A 43 -15.42 -3.82 -10.88
C GLU A 43 -14.97 -5.06 -10.10
N ILE A 44 -15.70 -6.17 -10.18
CA ILE A 44 -15.30 -7.47 -9.62
C ILE A 44 -13.92 -7.90 -10.15
N ILE A 45 -13.66 -7.77 -11.44
CA ILE A 45 -12.37 -8.09 -12.05
C ILE A 45 -11.26 -7.21 -11.46
N ILE A 46 -11.51 -5.90 -11.29
CA ILE A 46 -10.53 -4.95 -10.74
C ILE A 46 -10.22 -5.30 -9.28
N ILE A 47 -11.24 -5.59 -8.47
CA ILE A 47 -11.07 -5.92 -7.05
C ILE A 47 -10.34 -7.26 -6.89
N LYS A 48 -10.73 -8.29 -7.64
CA LYS A 48 -10.02 -9.57 -7.65
C LYS A 48 -8.54 -9.41 -8.03
N ALA A 49 -8.25 -8.53 -8.98
CA ALA A 49 -6.87 -8.19 -9.33
C ALA A 49 -6.15 -7.47 -8.17
N GLY A 50 -6.82 -6.54 -7.47
CA GLY A 50 -6.28 -5.88 -6.28
C GLY A 50 -5.90 -6.88 -5.19
N ILE A 51 -6.84 -7.74 -4.80
CA ILE A 51 -6.65 -8.81 -3.80
C ILE A 51 -5.48 -9.72 -4.20
N ALA A 52 -5.39 -10.13 -5.47
CA ALA A 52 -4.28 -10.95 -5.94
C ALA A 52 -2.93 -10.23 -5.82
N GLY A 53 -2.87 -8.93 -6.09
CA GLY A 53 -1.66 -8.12 -5.91
C GLY A 53 -1.23 -8.01 -4.45
N GLU A 54 -2.16 -7.74 -3.55
CA GLU A 54 -1.89 -7.69 -2.10
C GLU A 54 -1.41 -9.05 -1.58
N ASN A 55 -2.01 -10.15 -2.02
CA ASN A 55 -1.59 -11.50 -1.67
C ASN A 55 -0.14 -11.79 -2.13
N ASN A 56 0.27 -11.31 -3.31
CA ASN A 56 1.64 -11.45 -3.78
C ASN A 56 2.63 -10.70 -2.87
N ILE A 57 2.30 -9.46 -2.48
CA ILE A 57 3.13 -8.69 -1.52
C ILE A 57 3.20 -9.40 -0.18
N LEU A 58 2.07 -9.87 0.35
CA LEU A 58 2.00 -10.57 1.63
C LEU A 58 2.84 -11.87 1.60
N PHE A 59 2.83 -12.58 0.47
CA PHE A 59 3.67 -13.75 0.27
C PHE A 59 5.16 -13.41 0.37
N GLU A 60 5.62 -12.36 -0.29
CA GLU A 60 7.01 -11.90 -0.21
C GLU A 60 7.39 -11.50 1.22
N LEU A 61 6.53 -10.76 1.91
CA LEU A 61 6.76 -10.35 3.30
C LEU A 61 6.87 -11.57 4.23
N LYS A 62 5.94 -12.52 4.15
CA LYS A 62 5.94 -13.76 4.97
C LYS A 62 7.21 -14.59 4.77
N ASN A 63 7.79 -14.56 3.57
CA ASN A 63 9.01 -15.31 3.23
C ASN A 63 10.30 -14.48 3.39
N SER A 64 10.24 -13.30 4.00
CA SER A 64 11.36 -12.36 4.09
C SER A 64 12.54 -12.84 4.94
N ASN A 65 12.30 -13.73 5.91
CA ASN A 65 13.25 -14.10 6.95
C ASN A 65 13.81 -12.84 7.69
N MET A 66 12.89 -11.95 8.08
CA MET A 66 13.15 -10.74 8.88
C MET A 66 12.14 -10.63 10.01
N ASP A 67 12.57 -10.06 11.14
CA ASP A 67 11.62 -9.62 12.17
C ASP A 67 10.86 -8.39 11.67
N MET A 68 9.52 -8.50 11.57
CA MET A 68 8.66 -7.37 11.19
C MET A 68 7.23 -7.55 11.68
N TYR A 69 6.56 -6.41 11.84
CA TYR A 69 5.10 -6.35 12.02
C TYR A 69 4.46 -5.79 10.76
N VAL A 70 3.40 -6.43 10.30
CA VAL A 70 2.68 -6.06 9.08
C VAL A 70 1.23 -5.74 9.42
N LEU A 71 0.76 -4.62 8.93
CA LEU A 71 -0.64 -4.23 8.97
C LEU A 71 -1.10 -3.99 7.53
N GLN A 72 -2.22 -4.58 7.17
CA GLN A 72 -2.86 -4.38 5.87
C GLN A 72 -4.12 -3.55 6.05
N ASP A 73 -4.47 -2.79 4.99
CA ASP A 73 -5.77 -2.13 4.88
C ASP A 73 -6.07 -1.21 6.07
N ILE A 74 -5.14 -0.28 6.33
CA ILE A 74 -5.25 0.68 7.44
C ILE A 74 -5.86 1.97 6.92
N TYR A 75 -7.01 2.36 7.49
CA TYR A 75 -7.62 3.66 7.23
C TYR A 75 -7.37 4.61 8.40
N ILE A 76 -6.73 5.73 8.10
CA ILE A 76 -6.46 6.80 9.08
C ILE A 76 -7.11 8.08 8.59
N GLU A 77 -7.81 8.77 9.49
CA GLU A 77 -8.45 10.04 9.26
C GLU A 77 -7.89 11.10 10.21
N THR A 78 -7.71 12.31 9.72
CA THR A 78 -7.34 13.49 10.51
C THR A 78 -8.58 14.14 11.11
N GLU A 79 -8.41 14.97 12.15
CA GLU A 79 -9.52 15.69 12.80
C GLU A 79 -10.33 16.58 11.84
N ASP A 80 -9.71 17.05 10.74
CA ASP A 80 -10.37 17.84 9.69
C ASP A 80 -11.06 16.96 8.61
N GLY A 81 -11.14 15.64 8.81
CA GLY A 81 -11.88 14.69 7.95
C GLY A 81 -11.14 14.24 6.69
N ARG A 82 -9.83 14.52 6.55
CA ARG A 82 -9.03 13.95 5.45
C ARG A 82 -8.59 12.55 5.81
N GLY A 83 -8.86 11.59 4.93
CA GLY A 83 -8.54 10.18 5.16
C GLY A 83 -7.56 9.60 4.16
N ALA A 84 -6.83 8.57 4.59
CA ALA A 84 -5.93 7.77 3.78
C ALA A 84 -6.15 6.29 4.03
N GLN A 85 -6.37 5.54 2.95
CA GLN A 85 -6.35 4.08 2.94
C GLN A 85 -4.93 3.64 2.56
N ILE A 86 -4.30 2.86 3.41
CA ILE A 86 -2.91 2.41 3.24
C ILE A 86 -2.93 0.90 3.06
N ASP A 87 -2.43 0.42 1.92
CA ASP A 87 -2.47 -1.01 1.61
C ASP A 87 -1.62 -1.81 2.61
N PHE A 88 -0.36 -1.37 2.87
CA PHE A 88 0.49 -2.01 3.88
C PHE A 88 1.30 -1.00 4.68
N ILE A 89 1.40 -1.25 5.99
CA ILE A 89 2.39 -0.65 6.88
C ILE A 89 3.28 -1.78 7.37
N VAL A 90 4.58 -1.72 7.07
CA VAL A 90 5.56 -2.73 7.48
C VAL A 90 6.55 -2.08 8.43
N ILE A 91 6.56 -2.53 9.67
CA ILE A 91 7.43 -2.03 10.73
C ILE A 91 8.62 -2.99 10.88
N THR A 92 9.82 -2.50 10.66
CA THR A 92 11.08 -3.20 10.91
C THR A 92 11.82 -2.56 12.09
N GLU A 93 12.95 -3.11 12.45
CA GLU A 93 13.72 -2.60 13.60
C GLU A 93 14.17 -1.13 13.49
N LYS A 94 14.30 -0.56 12.27
CA LYS A 94 14.78 0.81 12.07
C LYS A 94 13.88 1.69 11.25
N ILE A 95 13.13 1.10 10.32
CA ILE A 95 12.36 1.83 9.31
C ILE A 95 10.95 1.26 9.23
N THR A 96 9.98 2.15 9.09
CA THR A 96 8.60 1.80 8.74
C THR A 96 8.38 2.07 7.26
N PHE A 97 7.85 1.09 6.55
CA PHE A 97 7.53 1.21 5.13
C PHE A 97 6.01 1.36 4.96
N PHE A 98 5.63 2.37 4.19
CA PHE A 98 4.29 2.55 3.67
C PHE A 98 4.29 2.06 2.23
N ILE A 99 3.57 0.98 1.96
CA ILE A 99 3.59 0.31 0.67
C ILE A 99 2.25 0.49 -0.01
N GLU A 100 2.29 1.05 -1.20
CA GLU A 100 1.17 1.12 -2.15
C GLU A 100 1.29 -0.05 -3.12
N CYS A 101 0.26 -0.88 -3.20
CA CYS A 101 0.17 -2.02 -4.10
C CYS A 101 -0.44 -1.62 -5.44
N LYS A 102 0.22 -1.96 -6.54
CA LYS A 102 -0.32 -1.79 -7.90
C LYS A 102 -0.25 -3.08 -8.69
N ASN A 103 -1.36 -3.80 -8.81
CA ASN A 103 -1.47 -4.98 -9.67
C ASN A 103 -1.98 -4.62 -11.06
N LEU A 104 -1.15 -3.91 -11.83
CA LEU A 104 -1.49 -3.40 -13.15
C LEU A 104 -1.17 -4.44 -14.24
N VAL A 105 -2.11 -4.63 -15.17
CA VAL A 105 -1.86 -5.40 -16.39
C VAL A 105 -1.18 -4.50 -17.41
N GLY A 106 -0.11 -5.00 -18.07
CA GLY A 106 0.66 -4.27 -19.07
C GLY A 106 1.99 -3.76 -18.54
N ASN A 107 2.71 -3.02 -19.37
CA ASN A 107 4.01 -2.47 -19.03
C ASN A 107 3.88 -1.04 -18.52
N ILE A 108 4.74 -0.68 -17.57
CA ILE A 108 4.79 0.64 -16.97
C ILE A 108 6.10 1.32 -17.40
N ASP A 109 5.97 2.44 -18.09
CA ASP A 109 7.08 3.34 -18.40
C ASP A 109 7.02 4.54 -17.45
N VAL A 110 8.17 4.93 -16.88
CA VAL A 110 8.31 6.14 -16.08
C VAL A 110 9.30 7.08 -16.75
N ASP A 111 8.85 8.27 -17.11
CA ASP A 111 9.67 9.25 -17.80
C ASP A 111 10.59 10.07 -16.86
N SER A 112 11.41 10.96 -17.43
CA SER A 112 12.32 11.83 -16.68
C SER A 112 11.61 12.88 -15.83
N LYS A 113 10.33 13.12 -16.06
CA LYS A 113 9.48 14.02 -15.26
C LYS A 113 8.74 13.28 -14.14
N GLY A 114 8.81 11.94 -14.10
CA GLY A 114 8.11 11.12 -13.13
C GLY A 114 6.66 10.82 -13.53
N ASN A 115 6.29 11.00 -14.80
CA ASN A 115 4.99 10.59 -15.31
C ASN A 115 4.96 9.08 -15.52
N PHE A 116 3.85 8.47 -15.16
CA PHE A 116 3.60 7.04 -15.34
C PHE A 116 2.73 6.81 -16.57
N VAL A 117 3.21 5.99 -17.49
CA VAL A 117 2.48 5.59 -18.70
C VAL A 117 2.34 4.08 -18.71
N ARG A 118 1.10 3.61 -18.77
CA ARG A 118 0.79 2.19 -18.92
C ARG A 118 0.60 1.84 -20.38
N THR A 119 1.20 0.74 -20.82
CA THR A 119 1.03 0.18 -22.17
C THR A 119 0.41 -1.20 -22.05
N VAL A 120 -0.80 -1.36 -22.60
CA VAL A 120 -1.52 -2.64 -22.66
C VAL A 120 -1.59 -3.11 -24.12
N THR A 121 -1.36 -4.41 -24.34
CA THR A 121 -1.41 -5.01 -25.68
C THR A 121 -2.60 -5.96 -25.77
N TYR A 122 -3.50 -5.70 -26.71
CA TYR A 122 -4.62 -6.58 -27.06
C TYR A 122 -4.46 -7.07 -28.51
N GLY A 123 -4.12 -8.34 -28.67
CA GLY A 123 -3.77 -8.88 -29.98
C GLY A 123 -2.58 -8.14 -30.58
N ARG A 124 -2.79 -7.47 -31.74
CA ARG A 124 -1.74 -6.68 -32.43
C ARG A 124 -1.76 -5.18 -32.08
N LYS A 125 -2.74 -4.73 -31.27
CA LYS A 125 -2.90 -3.30 -30.94
C LYS A 125 -2.30 -2.99 -29.59
N LYS A 126 -1.56 -1.87 -29.51
CA LYS A 126 -1.00 -1.32 -28.26
C LYS A 126 -1.77 -0.06 -27.88
N TYR A 127 -2.21 0.01 -26.64
CA TYR A 127 -2.89 1.15 -26.05
C TYR A 127 -2.00 1.75 -24.98
N LYS A 128 -1.78 3.05 -25.05
CA LYS A 128 -1.02 3.81 -24.05
C LYS A 128 -1.95 4.75 -23.32
N GLU A 129 -1.86 4.76 -22.02
CA GLU A 129 -2.59 5.69 -21.15
C GLU A 129 -1.69 6.23 -20.04
N GLY A 130 -1.85 7.51 -19.71
CA GLY A 130 -1.26 8.07 -18.50
C GLY A 130 -2.02 7.55 -17.28
N ILE A 131 -1.30 7.16 -16.23
CA ILE A 131 -1.91 6.81 -14.95
C ILE A 131 -1.49 7.81 -13.88
N TYR A 132 -2.38 8.04 -12.91
CA TYR A 132 -2.05 8.87 -11.77
C TYR A 132 -0.84 8.30 -11.03
N SER A 133 0.10 9.16 -10.65
CA SER A 133 1.34 8.74 -10.01
C SER A 133 1.08 8.02 -8.69
N PRO A 134 1.38 6.72 -8.59
CA PRO A 134 1.20 5.99 -7.33
C PRO A 134 2.19 6.44 -6.25
N ILE A 135 3.32 7.07 -6.62
CA ILE A 135 4.22 7.72 -5.68
C ILE A 135 3.50 8.89 -5.00
N THR A 136 2.90 9.77 -5.80
CA THR A 136 2.16 10.93 -5.28
C THR A 136 0.99 10.50 -4.40
N GLN A 137 0.31 9.41 -4.77
CA GLN A 137 -0.75 8.82 -3.96
C GLN A 137 -0.22 8.40 -2.59
N ASN A 138 0.82 7.58 -2.56
CA ASN A 138 1.38 7.06 -1.32
C ASN A 138 2.00 8.16 -0.44
N GLU A 139 2.62 9.17 -1.05
CA GLU A 139 3.15 10.33 -0.32
C GLU A 139 2.04 11.14 0.35
N ARG A 140 0.88 11.31 -0.31
CA ARG A 140 -0.30 11.93 0.32
C ARG A 140 -0.82 11.11 1.48
N HIS A 141 -0.86 9.79 1.35
CA HIS A 141 -1.22 8.91 2.46
C HIS A 141 -0.26 9.09 3.66
N MET A 142 1.04 9.17 3.40
CA MET A 142 2.04 9.41 4.45
C MET A 142 1.89 10.79 5.11
N GLU A 143 1.52 11.84 4.36
CA GLU A 143 1.26 13.17 4.96
C GLU A 143 0.04 13.12 5.89
N ILE A 144 -1.06 12.44 5.51
CA ILE A 144 -2.22 12.23 6.41
C ILE A 144 -1.80 11.51 7.69
N VAL A 145 -0.99 10.45 7.58
CA VAL A 145 -0.44 9.75 8.76
C VAL A 145 0.39 10.68 9.63
N LYS A 146 1.24 11.50 9.03
CA LYS A 146 2.10 12.45 9.74
C LYS A 146 1.26 13.48 10.48
N GLU A 147 0.26 14.05 9.83
CA GLU A 147 -0.67 15.02 10.42
C GLU A 147 -1.45 14.38 11.58
N SER A 148 -2.04 13.22 11.38
CA SER A 148 -2.71 12.47 12.46
C SER A 148 -1.79 12.15 13.64
N LYS A 149 -0.48 11.96 13.43
CA LYS A 149 0.50 11.81 14.52
C LYS A 149 0.83 13.12 15.23
N LEU A 150 0.60 14.26 14.59
CA LEU A 150 0.85 15.58 15.18
C LEU A 150 -0.32 16.07 16.02
N GLU A 151 -1.53 15.60 15.71
CA GLU A 151 -2.72 15.91 16.48
C GLU A 151 -2.54 15.56 17.96
N ASN A 152 -3.05 16.40 18.84
CA ASN A 152 -2.98 16.25 20.29
C ASN A 152 -1.55 16.16 20.88
N ARG A 153 -0.51 16.62 20.15
CA ARG A 153 0.85 16.70 20.67
C ARG A 153 1.22 18.13 21.06
N ASN A 154 1.99 18.24 22.15
CA ASN A 154 2.59 19.51 22.49
C ASN A 154 3.63 19.95 21.43
N LEU A 155 3.99 21.25 21.44
CA LEU A 155 4.85 21.86 20.44
C LEU A 155 6.19 21.11 20.26
N LEU A 156 6.85 20.74 21.38
CA LEU A 156 8.16 20.08 21.35
C LEU A 156 8.07 18.68 20.73
N ALA A 157 7.10 17.86 21.17
CA ALA A 157 6.88 16.52 20.61
C ALA A 157 6.48 16.59 19.12
N GLY A 158 5.68 17.58 18.73
CA GLY A 158 5.32 17.81 17.34
C GLY A 158 6.54 18.17 16.46
N MET A 159 7.46 18.98 16.95
CA MET A 159 8.71 19.31 16.23
C MET A 159 9.59 18.08 16.01
N ILE A 160 9.68 17.19 17.00
CA ILE A 160 10.43 15.93 16.87
C ILE A 160 9.81 15.07 15.77
N VAL A 161 8.48 14.88 15.78
CA VAL A 161 7.77 14.11 14.75
C VAL A 161 8.03 14.71 13.37
N LYS A 162 7.84 16.02 13.19
CA LYS A 162 8.08 16.70 11.90
C LYS A 162 9.49 16.44 11.36
N LYS A 163 10.50 16.55 12.22
CA LYS A 163 11.92 16.42 11.84
C LYS A 163 12.30 14.97 11.51
N SER A 164 11.77 13.99 12.27
CA SER A 164 12.18 12.60 12.14
C SER A 164 11.29 11.78 11.20
N PHE A 165 10.12 12.27 10.82
CA PHE A 165 9.13 11.46 10.09
C PHE A 165 9.71 10.81 8.81
N HIS A 166 10.34 11.60 7.94
CA HIS A 166 10.89 11.08 6.69
C HIS A 166 12.18 10.29 6.84
N SER A 167 12.89 10.42 7.96
CA SER A 167 14.06 9.59 8.25
C SER A 167 13.68 8.20 8.78
N LEU A 168 12.53 8.09 9.45
CA LEU A 168 12.00 6.85 10.03
C LEU A 168 11.03 6.11 9.11
N ASN A 169 10.48 6.78 8.11
CA ASN A 169 9.45 6.23 7.25
C ASN A 169 9.87 6.28 5.77
N ARG A 170 9.49 5.26 5.00
CA ARG A 170 9.76 5.16 3.56
C ARG A 170 8.48 4.84 2.80
N SER A 171 8.30 5.54 1.69
CA SER A 171 7.26 5.23 0.69
C SER A 171 7.80 4.22 -0.30
N LEU A 172 7.08 3.14 -0.54
CA LEU A 172 7.33 2.19 -1.62
C LEU A 172 6.06 1.96 -2.43
N VAL A 173 6.20 1.95 -3.73
CA VAL A 173 5.18 1.50 -4.69
C VAL A 173 5.61 0.14 -5.21
N VAL A 174 4.78 -0.87 -5.02
CA VAL A 174 5.10 -2.23 -5.44
C VAL A 174 4.21 -2.64 -6.60
N LEU A 175 4.83 -2.88 -7.76
CA LEU A 175 4.17 -3.49 -8.92
C LEU A 175 4.04 -4.98 -8.67
N ALA A 176 2.85 -5.38 -8.23
CA ALA A 176 2.58 -6.73 -7.73
C ALA A 176 2.29 -7.76 -8.83
N ASN A 177 2.01 -7.31 -10.07
CA ASN A 177 1.79 -8.21 -11.19
C ASN A 177 3.14 -8.76 -11.71
N PRO A 178 3.41 -10.07 -11.64
CA PRO A 178 4.68 -10.63 -12.06
C PRO A 178 4.96 -10.48 -13.57
N LYS A 179 3.92 -10.23 -14.36
CA LYS A 179 4.02 -10.03 -15.82
C LYS A 179 4.29 -8.59 -16.23
N THR A 180 4.19 -7.64 -15.28
CA THR A 180 4.45 -6.23 -15.59
C THR A 180 5.94 -5.98 -15.77
N VAL A 181 6.31 -5.38 -16.88
CA VAL A 181 7.66 -4.87 -17.12
C VAL A 181 7.70 -3.40 -16.68
N LEU A 182 8.60 -3.07 -15.77
CA LEU A 182 8.90 -1.70 -15.38
C LEU A 182 10.05 -1.17 -16.24
N ASN A 183 9.82 -0.10 -16.97
CA ASN A 183 10.82 0.64 -17.69
C ASN A 183 10.99 2.02 -17.03
N ASP A 184 11.96 2.13 -16.17
CA ASP A 184 12.32 3.35 -15.43
C ASP A 184 13.65 3.96 -15.90
N ARG A 185 14.16 3.53 -17.07
CA ARG A 185 15.49 3.92 -17.58
C ARG A 185 15.73 5.43 -17.47
N TYR A 186 14.74 6.24 -17.82
CA TYR A 186 14.82 7.69 -17.85
C TYR A 186 14.32 8.36 -16.56
N ALA A 187 13.78 7.59 -15.62
CA ALA A 187 13.32 8.14 -14.36
C ALA A 187 14.47 8.65 -13.49
N LYS A 188 14.19 9.66 -12.68
CA LYS A 188 15.14 10.16 -11.67
C LYS A 188 15.42 9.10 -10.61
N LYS A 189 16.56 9.20 -9.94
CA LYS A 189 16.99 8.25 -8.91
C LYS A 189 15.93 8.09 -7.80
N GLU A 190 15.36 9.21 -7.34
CA GLU A 190 14.34 9.23 -6.27
C GLU A 190 13.08 8.45 -6.66
N VAL A 191 12.74 8.41 -7.95
CA VAL A 191 11.60 7.63 -8.48
C VAL A 191 11.96 6.14 -8.52
N LYS A 192 13.16 5.80 -9.03
CA LYS A 192 13.64 4.41 -9.10
C LYS A 192 13.74 3.74 -7.74
N GLU A 193 14.09 4.52 -6.70
CA GLU A 193 14.19 4.02 -5.33
C GLU A 193 12.82 3.78 -4.67
N LYS A 194 11.75 4.36 -5.23
CA LYS A 194 10.40 4.24 -4.68
C LYS A 194 9.51 3.24 -5.40
N VAL A 195 9.80 2.91 -6.67
CA VAL A 195 8.97 2.01 -7.49
C VAL A 195 9.73 0.74 -7.76
N ILE A 196 9.22 -0.37 -7.29
CA ILE A 196 9.85 -1.68 -7.40
C ILE A 196 8.84 -2.76 -7.81
N ARG A 197 9.35 -3.91 -8.24
CA ARG A 197 8.53 -5.11 -8.44
C ARG A 197 8.42 -5.89 -7.14
N ALA A 198 7.38 -6.73 -7.02
CA ALA A 198 7.17 -7.54 -5.82
C ALA A 198 8.38 -8.45 -5.49
N ASP A 199 9.01 -9.05 -6.50
CA ASP A 199 10.19 -9.91 -6.36
C ASP A 199 11.45 -9.16 -5.84
N GLN A 200 11.45 -7.83 -5.89
CA GLN A 200 12.52 -6.96 -5.37
C GLN A 200 12.24 -6.43 -3.96
N LEU A 201 11.02 -6.63 -3.44
CA LEU A 201 10.55 -6.00 -2.20
C LEU A 201 11.46 -6.30 -1.03
N ILE A 202 11.73 -7.56 -0.75
CA ILE A 202 12.51 -7.97 0.43
C ILE A 202 13.96 -7.53 0.33
N THR A 203 14.56 -7.63 -0.84
CA THR A 203 15.93 -7.14 -1.07
C THR A 203 16.02 -5.63 -0.84
N THR A 204 15.03 -4.88 -1.30
CA THR A 204 14.95 -3.43 -1.11
C THR A 204 14.78 -3.07 0.37
N ILE A 205 13.87 -3.73 1.09
CA ILE A 205 13.66 -3.52 2.53
C ILE A 205 14.96 -3.80 3.30
N LYS A 206 15.60 -4.96 3.07
CA LYS A 206 16.86 -5.33 3.71
C LYS A 206 17.95 -4.29 3.49
N LYS A 207 18.11 -3.82 2.25
CA LYS A 207 19.08 -2.79 1.90
C LYS A 207 18.81 -1.49 2.67
N ILE A 208 17.58 -0.98 2.64
CA ILE A 208 17.22 0.29 3.30
C ILE A 208 17.43 0.19 4.82
N VAL A 209 17.05 -0.93 5.44
CA VAL A 209 17.24 -1.16 6.88
C VAL A 209 18.71 -1.23 7.23
N ALA A 210 19.53 -1.93 6.43
CA ALA A 210 20.99 -2.04 6.65
C ALA A 210 21.71 -0.69 6.49
N GLU A 211 21.32 0.12 5.52
CA GLU A 211 21.90 1.45 5.26
C GLU A 211 21.42 2.52 6.28
N SER A 212 20.36 2.24 7.02
CA SER A 212 19.79 3.18 7.99
C SER A 212 20.70 3.37 9.20
N ARG A 213 20.96 4.64 9.55
CA ARG A 213 21.68 5.04 10.77
C ARG A 213 20.76 5.23 11.98
N MET A 214 19.49 4.93 11.84
CA MET A 214 18.52 5.01 12.94
C MET A 214 18.81 3.90 13.96
N PRO A 215 18.60 4.16 15.26
CA PRO A 215 18.75 3.13 16.28
C PRO A 215 17.74 1.99 16.03
N SER A 216 18.16 0.76 16.33
CA SER A 216 17.29 -0.40 16.22
C SER A 216 16.30 -0.43 17.39
N LEU A 217 15.05 -0.67 17.07
CA LEU A 217 13.99 -0.95 18.02
C LEU A 217 14.05 -2.42 18.46
N SER A 218 13.74 -2.66 19.72
CA SER A 218 13.46 -4.01 20.20
C SER A 218 12.13 -4.56 19.64
N LYS A 219 11.95 -5.88 19.68
CA LYS A 219 10.65 -6.49 19.27
C LYS A 219 9.46 -5.91 20.02
N LYS A 220 9.62 -5.58 21.30
CA LYS A 220 8.60 -4.94 22.12
C LYS A 220 8.24 -3.54 21.60
N GLU A 221 9.24 -2.70 21.33
CA GLU A 221 9.02 -1.36 20.80
C GLU A 221 8.41 -1.40 19.41
N MET A 222 8.85 -2.32 18.55
CA MET A 222 8.23 -2.53 17.23
C MET A 222 6.74 -2.89 17.36
N LYS A 223 6.39 -3.78 18.31
CA LYS A 223 5.01 -4.16 18.58
C LYS A 223 4.17 -2.98 19.05
N GLU A 224 4.64 -2.26 20.07
CA GLU A 224 3.96 -1.08 20.60
C GLU A 224 3.74 -0.02 19.52
N PHE A 225 4.73 0.15 18.65
CA PHE A 225 4.63 1.08 17.52
C PHE A 225 3.59 0.62 16.49
N ALA A 226 3.58 -0.67 16.14
CA ALA A 226 2.57 -1.24 15.24
C ALA A 226 1.15 -1.14 15.82
N GLU A 227 0.98 -1.45 17.11
CA GLU A 227 -0.30 -1.29 17.80
C GLU A 227 -0.79 0.16 17.83
N SER A 228 0.12 1.14 17.79
CA SER A 228 -0.26 2.55 17.71
C SER A 228 -0.98 2.91 16.42
N PHE A 229 -0.70 2.22 15.32
CA PHE A 229 -1.44 2.35 14.06
C PHE A 229 -2.81 1.69 14.15
N LEU A 230 -2.92 0.51 14.79
CA LEU A 230 -4.21 -0.14 15.00
C LEU A 230 -5.17 0.72 15.81
N LYS A 231 -4.67 1.43 16.83
CA LYS A 231 -5.48 2.35 17.64
C LYS A 231 -6.01 3.53 16.84
N LYS A 232 -5.35 3.92 15.75
CA LYS A 232 -5.77 4.99 14.84
C LYS A 232 -6.56 4.48 13.64
N ASN A 233 -6.59 3.17 13.42
CA ASN A 233 -7.37 2.59 12.34
C ASN A 233 -8.86 2.79 12.58
N GLN A 234 -9.54 3.30 11.56
CA GLN A 234 -10.99 3.51 11.56
C GLN A 234 -11.62 2.69 10.44
N GLU A 235 -12.92 2.49 10.51
CA GLU A 235 -13.66 1.96 9.38
C GLU A 235 -13.70 3.00 8.26
N ASN A 236 -13.41 2.56 7.04
CA ASN A 236 -13.53 3.42 5.87
C ASN A 236 -15.02 3.70 5.62
N ARG A 237 -15.45 4.93 5.85
CA ARG A 237 -16.85 5.35 5.72
C ARG A 237 -17.31 5.50 4.28
N LYS A 238 -16.43 5.31 3.28
CA LYS A 238 -16.83 5.39 1.88
C LYS A 238 -17.64 4.15 1.52
N ASN A 239 -18.94 4.34 1.40
CA ASN A 239 -19.84 3.31 0.89
C ASN A 239 -19.72 3.24 -0.64
N TYR A 240 -18.84 2.36 -1.13
CA TYR A 240 -18.63 2.19 -2.57
C TYR A 240 -19.81 1.49 -3.27
N ILE A 241 -20.72 0.90 -2.53
CA ILE A 241 -21.87 0.14 -3.04
C ILE A 241 -23.09 1.02 -3.27
N GLU A 242 -23.24 2.12 -2.55
CA GLU A 242 -24.40 3.03 -2.66
C GLU A 242 -24.78 3.32 -4.12
N LYS A 243 -23.75 3.57 -4.95
CA LYS A 243 -23.94 3.83 -6.39
C LYS A 243 -24.61 2.66 -7.15
N TYR A 244 -24.48 1.42 -6.67
CA TYR A 244 -25.09 0.24 -7.28
C TYR A 244 -26.42 -0.12 -6.62
N GLU A 245 -26.56 0.07 -5.33
CA GLU A 245 -27.83 -0.14 -4.61
C GLU A 245 -28.94 0.79 -5.10
N GLU A 246 -28.59 2.05 -5.41
CA GLU A 246 -29.54 3.01 -6.01
C GLU A 246 -29.97 2.62 -7.42
N LEU A 247 -29.11 1.94 -8.18
CA LEU A 247 -29.37 1.53 -9.56
C LEU A 247 -30.07 0.16 -9.66
N THR A 248 -30.19 -0.57 -8.55
CA THR A 248 -30.84 -1.89 -8.49
C THR A 248 -32.23 -1.84 -7.88
N LYS A 249 -32.64 -0.68 -7.36
CA LYS A 249 -34.01 -0.37 -6.92
C LYS A 249 -34.88 0.08 -8.07
#